data_241f9f9d79fce6ff074689eda03c26a9
#
_entry.id   241f9f9d79fce6ff074689eda03c26a9
#
_cell.length_a   1.000
_cell.length_b   1.000
_cell.length_c   1.000
_cell.angle_alpha   90.00
_cell.angle_beta   90.00
_cell.angle_gamma   90.00
#
_symmetry.space_group_name_H-M   'P 1'
#
loop_
_entity.id
_entity.type
_entity.pdbx_description
1 polymer ?
#
loop_
_entity_poly.entity_id
_entity_poly.type
_entity_poly.pdbx_seq_one_letter_code
_entity_poly.pdbx_strand_id
1 'polypeptide(L)'
;MTDSNMYPDTKTWNPAVGCRFDCVYCRPSFQRQLKRVAYNIGCDFCYSYVPHYHPERLKKIPSAPTVFVFGTGDIFFYEPCHVREVFKSIDRHRPRMKKTYYFQSKAPKCFNKYLDWFKANQDKVILLTTLETNRSLEYREISKAPYPVIRFKNFYNLDYPRKVVTIEPVLDFDILEFSEWIIRLYKQGTLEYVWFGFDSKNCGLPEPTIEKAQTLINILTREGIEVRGKTLREVTLPLSGGGTPTPILYENVLDSPKTEPILYDSSMPKR
;
A
#
# COMPACT_ATOMS: atom_id res chain seq x y z
N MET A 1 1.35 24.37 8.61
CA MET A 1 2.38 23.31 8.53
C MET A 1 1.72 22.11 7.88
N THR A 2 2.04 21.81 6.63
CA THR A 2 1.50 20.64 5.93
C THR A 2 2.17 19.40 6.54
N ASP A 3 1.36 18.56 7.19
CA ASP A 3 1.82 17.32 7.78
C ASP A 3 2.41 16.43 6.66
N SER A 4 3.72 16.22 6.72
CA SER A 4 4.46 15.53 5.64
C SER A 4 4.32 14.01 5.68
N ASN A 5 3.62 13.49 6.68
CA ASN A 5 3.44 12.06 6.87
C ASN A 5 2.20 11.55 6.13
N MET A 6 2.37 10.45 5.40
CA MET A 6 1.28 9.73 4.71
C MET A 6 0.16 9.32 5.67
N TYR A 7 0.51 8.94 6.87
CA TYR A 7 -0.43 8.59 7.93
C TYR A 7 -0.20 9.52 9.12
N PRO A 8 -1.17 10.36 9.51
CA PRO A 8 -1.08 11.20 10.71
C PRO A 8 -0.78 10.34 11.95
N ASP A 9 -0.04 10.89 12.90
CA ASP A 9 0.34 10.23 14.15
C ASP A 9 1.05 8.87 14.01
N THR A 10 1.60 8.59 12.83
CA THR A 10 2.30 7.35 12.53
C THR A 10 3.81 7.55 12.56
N LYS A 11 4.53 6.66 13.24
CA LYS A 11 5.98 6.55 13.17
C LYS A 11 6.40 5.25 12.51
N THR A 12 7.42 5.32 11.66
CA THR A 12 8.01 4.12 11.06
C THR A 12 8.93 3.40 12.04
N TRP A 13 8.87 2.07 12.03
CA TRP A 13 9.79 1.18 12.72
C TRP A 13 10.38 0.19 11.74
N ASN A 14 11.68 0.27 11.54
CA ASN A 14 12.41 -0.41 10.47
C ASN A 14 13.50 -1.36 11.01
N PRO A 15 13.13 -2.48 11.70
CA PRO A 15 14.10 -3.52 12.08
C PRO A 15 14.71 -4.25 10.89
N ALA A 16 14.01 -4.28 9.76
CA ALA A 16 14.56 -4.64 8.48
C ALA A 16 14.24 -3.54 7.46
N VAL A 17 15.12 -3.37 6.48
CA VAL A 17 15.08 -2.30 5.48
C VAL A 17 15.47 -2.84 4.12
N GLY A 18 15.21 -2.05 3.07
CA GLY A 18 15.55 -2.39 1.69
C GLY A 18 14.47 -3.18 0.96
N CYS A 19 14.48 -3.06 -0.37
CA CYS A 19 13.47 -3.64 -1.25
C CYS A 19 14.06 -3.80 -2.66
N ARG A 20 13.69 -4.88 -3.36
CA ARG A 20 14.12 -5.15 -4.74
C ARG A 20 13.04 -4.92 -5.79
N PHE A 21 11.89 -4.37 -5.42
CA PHE A 21 10.85 -4.02 -6.40
C PHE A 21 11.24 -2.84 -7.29
N ASP A 22 12.26 -2.07 -6.88
CA ASP A 22 12.88 -1.00 -7.66
C ASP A 22 11.87 -0.03 -8.30
N CYS A 23 10.86 0.37 -7.52
CA CYS A 23 9.87 1.32 -7.97
C CYS A 23 10.53 2.69 -8.23
N VAL A 24 10.29 3.29 -9.40
CA VAL A 24 10.91 4.57 -9.80
C VAL A 24 10.64 5.69 -8.78
N TYR A 25 9.45 5.74 -8.20
CA TYR A 25 9.08 6.72 -7.18
C TYR A 25 9.69 6.47 -5.78
N CYS A 26 10.29 5.28 -5.54
CA CYS A 26 11.05 5.03 -4.31
C CYS A 26 12.46 5.60 -4.36
N ARG A 27 13.03 5.80 -5.55
CA ARG A 27 14.41 6.29 -5.72
C ARG A 27 14.64 7.66 -5.08
N PRO A 28 13.82 8.72 -5.37
CA PRO A 28 13.98 10.03 -4.77
C PRO A 28 13.47 10.12 -3.33
N SER A 29 12.79 9.09 -2.81
CA SER A 29 12.19 9.05 -1.47
C SER A 29 12.93 8.08 -0.54
N PHE A 30 12.45 6.85 -0.41
CA PHE A 30 12.94 5.86 0.56
C PHE A 30 14.38 5.46 0.32
N GLN A 31 14.81 5.27 -0.95
CA GLN A 31 16.21 4.93 -1.26
C GLN A 31 17.14 6.09 -0.89
N ARG A 32 16.78 7.32 -1.27
CA ARG A 32 17.57 8.52 -0.93
C ARG A 32 17.63 8.74 0.59
N GLN A 33 16.53 8.53 1.31
CA GLN A 33 16.48 8.63 2.77
C GLN A 33 17.42 7.61 3.40
N LEU A 34 17.37 6.35 2.94
CA LEU A 34 18.18 5.28 3.50
C LEU A 34 19.68 5.47 3.22
N LYS A 35 20.06 6.01 2.04
CA LYS A 35 21.45 6.41 1.74
C LYS A 35 21.98 7.43 2.74
N ARG A 36 21.17 8.43 3.13
CA ARG A 36 21.56 9.41 4.14
C ARG A 36 21.80 8.78 5.51
N VAL A 37 20.91 7.88 5.93
CA VAL A 37 21.06 7.14 7.19
C VAL A 37 22.30 6.25 7.14
N ALA A 38 22.55 5.57 6.03
CA ALA A 38 23.67 4.68 5.81
C ALA A 38 25.02 5.35 6.05
N TYR A 39 25.18 6.58 5.59
CA TYR A 39 26.39 7.37 5.80
C TYR A 39 26.72 7.55 7.28
N ASN A 40 25.70 7.79 8.11
CA ASN A 40 25.87 8.04 9.54
C ASN A 40 26.12 6.76 10.36
N ILE A 41 25.65 5.60 9.89
CA ILE A 41 25.75 4.32 10.63
C ILE A 41 26.76 3.34 10.03
N GLY A 42 27.41 3.71 8.91
CA GLY A 42 28.41 2.85 8.25
C GLY A 42 27.84 1.54 7.72
N CYS A 43 26.64 1.54 7.13
CA CYS A 43 25.99 0.34 6.62
C CYS A 43 25.87 0.35 5.09
N ASP A 44 26.69 -0.44 4.40
CA ASP A 44 26.72 -0.53 2.94
C ASP A 44 25.40 -1.11 2.35
N PHE A 45 24.77 -2.03 3.05
CA PHE A 45 23.46 -2.58 2.62
C PHE A 45 22.36 -1.53 2.68
N CYS A 46 22.36 -0.65 3.69
CA CYS A 46 21.46 0.51 3.72
C CYS A 46 21.74 1.44 2.54
N TYR A 47 23.02 1.71 2.25
CA TYR A 47 23.43 2.57 1.14
C TYR A 47 22.93 2.04 -0.20
N SER A 48 23.05 0.74 -0.43
CA SER A 48 22.66 0.05 -1.66
C SER A 48 21.16 -0.33 -1.70
N TYR A 49 20.39 -0.01 -0.65
CA TYR A 49 18.98 -0.37 -0.49
C TYR A 49 18.70 -1.88 -0.60
N VAL A 50 19.70 -2.71 -0.30
CA VAL A 50 19.57 -4.17 -0.30
C VAL A 50 18.74 -4.61 0.92
N PRO A 51 17.82 -5.56 0.78
CA PRO A 51 17.06 -6.12 1.92
C PRO A 51 18.00 -6.71 2.98
N HIS A 52 17.92 -6.22 4.21
CA HIS A 52 18.72 -6.72 5.33
C HIS A 52 18.09 -6.37 6.68
N TYR A 53 18.61 -6.96 7.75
CA TYR A 53 18.07 -6.91 9.10
C TYR A 53 18.99 -6.16 10.06
N HIS A 54 18.38 -5.38 10.96
CA HIS A 54 19.00 -4.58 12.01
C HIS A 54 18.49 -5.00 13.39
N PRO A 55 19.04 -6.05 14.02
CA PRO A 55 18.55 -6.58 15.29
C PRO A 55 18.57 -5.56 16.45
N GLU A 56 19.50 -4.62 16.42
CA GLU A 56 19.60 -3.55 17.41
C GLU A 56 18.36 -2.66 17.48
N ARG A 57 17.61 -2.55 16.38
CA ARG A 57 16.38 -1.74 16.28
C ARG A 57 15.17 -2.41 16.93
N LEU A 58 15.26 -3.70 17.26
CA LEU A 58 14.20 -4.40 18.02
C LEU A 58 14.00 -3.85 19.42
N LYS A 59 15.03 -3.27 20.01
CA LYS A 59 15.04 -2.78 21.39
C LYS A 59 14.07 -1.61 21.62
N LYS A 60 13.69 -0.89 20.58
CA LYS A 60 12.88 0.35 20.71
C LYS A 60 11.79 0.43 19.64
N ILE A 61 10.59 0.03 20.02
CA ILE A 61 9.38 0.31 19.22
C ILE A 61 8.99 1.78 19.45
N PRO A 62 8.72 2.56 18.38
CA PRO A 62 8.37 3.98 18.49
C PRO A 62 7.17 4.24 19.41
N SER A 63 7.25 5.33 20.17
CA SER A 63 6.14 5.81 20.99
C SER A 63 5.19 6.63 20.10
N ALA A 64 4.27 5.93 19.44
CA ALA A 64 3.19 6.52 18.62
C ALA A 64 1.96 5.61 18.71
N PRO A 65 0.73 6.13 18.56
CA PRO A 65 -0.47 5.30 18.50
C PRO A 65 -0.45 4.35 17.30
N THR A 66 0.11 4.78 16.17
CA THR A 66 0.28 3.95 14.98
C THR A 66 1.75 3.78 14.65
N VAL A 67 2.15 2.54 14.34
CA VAL A 67 3.52 2.16 13.97
C VAL A 67 3.51 1.47 12.61
N PHE A 68 4.17 2.08 11.63
CA PHE A 68 4.36 1.49 10.32
C PHE A 68 5.62 0.61 10.36
N VAL A 69 5.40 -0.71 10.34
CA VAL A 69 6.50 -1.69 10.42
C VAL A 69 7.08 -1.91 9.02
N PHE A 70 8.40 -1.86 8.92
CA PHE A 70 9.14 -1.99 7.65
C PHE A 70 8.84 -0.88 6.62
N GLY A 71 8.56 0.34 7.08
CA GLY A 71 8.15 1.45 6.19
C GLY A 71 9.20 1.86 5.14
N THR A 72 10.47 1.43 5.25
CA THR A 72 11.53 1.66 4.26
C THR A 72 11.94 0.40 3.51
N GLY A 73 11.01 -0.52 3.32
CA GLY A 73 11.24 -1.76 2.59
C GLY A 73 9.94 -2.50 2.31
N ASP A 74 10.05 -3.82 2.11
CA ASP A 74 8.88 -4.68 1.91
C ASP A 74 9.12 -6.02 2.60
N ILE A 75 8.17 -6.44 3.45
CA ILE A 75 8.23 -7.69 4.22
C ILE A 75 8.45 -8.92 3.33
N PHE A 76 8.07 -8.86 2.06
CA PHE A 76 8.29 -9.94 1.10
C PHE A 76 9.74 -10.39 0.98
N PHE A 77 10.71 -9.47 1.17
CA PHE A 77 12.13 -9.72 0.97
C PHE A 77 12.88 -10.12 2.25
N TYR A 78 12.21 -10.17 3.39
CA TYR A 78 12.89 -10.46 4.65
C TYR A 78 12.81 -11.93 5.01
N GLU A 79 13.91 -12.45 5.57
CA GLU A 79 13.96 -13.82 6.04
C GLU A 79 12.90 -14.08 7.12
N PRO A 80 12.19 -15.21 7.04
CA PRO A 80 11.12 -15.52 7.99
C PRO A 80 11.56 -15.52 9.46
N CYS A 81 12.80 -15.89 9.76
CA CYS A 81 13.34 -15.85 11.11
C CYS A 81 13.41 -14.40 11.64
N HIS A 82 13.87 -13.45 10.83
CA HIS A 82 13.96 -12.03 11.20
C HIS A 82 12.57 -11.41 11.39
N VAL A 83 11.62 -11.74 10.52
CA VAL A 83 10.22 -11.28 10.67
C VAL A 83 9.61 -11.80 11.99
N ARG A 84 9.87 -13.08 12.35
CA ARG A 84 9.40 -13.64 13.63
C ARG A 84 10.02 -12.94 14.84
N GLU A 85 11.28 -12.50 14.78
CA GLU A 85 11.88 -11.71 15.87
C GLU A 85 11.18 -10.34 16.05
N VAL A 86 10.76 -9.72 14.94
CA VAL A 86 9.95 -8.49 14.99
C VAL A 86 8.60 -8.77 15.66
N PHE A 87 7.93 -9.86 15.30
CA PHE A 87 6.67 -10.27 15.93
C PHE A 87 6.84 -10.53 17.43
N LYS A 88 7.87 -11.26 17.84
CA LYS A 88 8.19 -11.48 19.26
C LYS A 88 8.41 -10.15 20.02
N SER A 89 9.01 -9.15 19.35
CA SER A 89 9.20 -7.83 19.96
C SER A 89 7.87 -7.10 20.14
N ILE A 90 6.95 -7.21 19.18
CA ILE A 90 5.58 -6.68 19.30
C ILE A 90 4.82 -7.39 20.43
N ASP A 91 4.92 -8.72 20.52
CA ASP A 91 4.21 -9.51 21.55
C ASP A 91 4.71 -9.21 22.97
N ARG A 92 5.99 -8.90 23.12
CA ARG A 92 6.59 -8.51 24.41
C ARG A 92 6.34 -7.05 24.77
N HIS A 93 6.02 -6.23 23.78
CA HIS A 93 5.82 -4.80 24.01
C HIS A 93 4.57 -4.55 24.85
N ARG A 94 4.73 -3.75 25.92
CA ARG A 94 3.64 -3.34 26.82
C ARG A 94 3.49 -1.82 26.74
N PRO A 95 2.81 -1.31 25.69
CA PRO A 95 2.64 0.12 25.51
C PRO A 95 1.68 0.71 26.55
N ARG A 96 1.92 1.96 26.94
CA ARG A 96 1.01 2.71 27.83
C ARG A 96 -0.31 3.09 27.16
N MET A 97 -0.36 3.06 25.82
CA MET A 97 -1.53 3.37 24.99
C MET A 97 -1.79 2.25 23.98
N LYS A 98 -3.03 2.09 23.55
CA LYS A 98 -3.37 1.16 22.47
C LYS A 98 -2.56 1.52 21.21
N LYS A 99 -1.93 0.53 20.58
CA LYS A 99 -1.14 0.69 19.36
C LYS A 99 -1.74 -0.08 18.21
N THR A 100 -1.64 0.51 17.01
CA THR A 100 -1.92 -0.17 15.76
C THR A 100 -0.61 -0.35 14.98
N TYR A 101 -0.39 -1.55 14.45
CA TYR A 101 0.78 -1.88 13.63
C TYR A 101 0.35 -2.09 12.19
N TYR A 102 0.93 -1.33 11.27
CA TYR A 102 0.71 -1.43 9.83
C TYR A 102 1.81 -2.27 9.19
N PHE A 103 1.41 -3.28 8.42
CA PHE A 103 2.30 -4.07 7.59
C PHE A 103 1.88 -3.95 6.14
N GLN A 104 2.78 -3.47 5.29
CA GLN A 104 2.51 -3.28 3.87
C GLN A 104 3.38 -4.18 3.02
N SER A 105 2.80 -4.71 1.93
CA SER A 105 3.54 -5.39 0.88
C SER A 105 2.91 -5.18 -0.49
N LYS A 106 3.77 -5.01 -1.51
CA LYS A 106 3.38 -5.09 -2.92
C LYS A 106 3.32 -6.54 -3.43
N ALA A 107 3.62 -7.51 -2.57
CA ALA A 107 3.41 -8.93 -2.82
C ALA A 107 2.56 -9.56 -1.71
N PRO A 108 1.26 -9.17 -1.57
CA PRO A 108 0.44 -9.50 -0.40
C PRO A 108 0.27 -11.00 -0.17
N LYS A 109 0.53 -11.86 -1.16
CA LYS A 109 0.62 -13.32 -0.97
C LYS A 109 1.61 -13.71 0.14
N CYS A 110 2.64 -12.88 0.41
CA CYS A 110 3.62 -13.16 1.45
C CYS A 110 3.02 -13.17 2.86
N PHE A 111 1.92 -12.47 3.09
CA PHE A 111 1.24 -12.44 4.39
C PHE A 111 0.74 -13.82 4.84
N ASN A 112 0.42 -14.72 3.89
CA ASN A 112 0.01 -16.09 4.21
C ASN A 112 1.06 -16.86 5.02
N LYS A 113 2.36 -16.53 4.89
CA LYS A 113 3.44 -17.14 5.68
C LYS A 113 3.33 -16.87 7.19
N TYR A 114 2.56 -15.84 7.54
CA TYR A 114 2.44 -15.30 8.91
C TYR A 114 1.00 -15.12 9.35
N LEU A 115 0.06 -15.72 8.62
CA LEU A 115 -1.37 -15.45 8.78
C LEU A 115 -1.86 -15.76 10.18
N ASP A 116 -1.37 -16.86 10.78
CA ASP A 116 -1.76 -17.26 12.14
C ASP A 116 -1.37 -16.17 13.17
N TRP A 117 -0.15 -15.61 13.05
CA TRP A 117 0.27 -14.52 13.93
C TRP A 117 -0.56 -13.25 13.70
N PHE A 118 -0.83 -12.90 12.44
CA PHE A 118 -1.67 -11.75 12.10
C PHE A 118 -3.09 -11.91 12.67
N LYS A 119 -3.70 -13.08 12.50
CA LYS A 119 -5.03 -13.37 13.04
C LYS A 119 -5.07 -13.32 14.58
N ALA A 120 -4.07 -13.87 15.24
CA ALA A 120 -3.95 -13.79 16.70
C ALA A 120 -3.77 -12.36 17.23
N ASN A 121 -3.38 -11.42 16.37
CA ASN A 121 -3.12 -10.02 16.68
C ASN A 121 -4.01 -9.05 15.89
N GLN A 122 -5.16 -9.51 15.38
CA GLN A 122 -6.03 -8.72 14.50
C GLN A 122 -6.61 -7.46 15.16
N ASP A 123 -6.70 -7.42 16.49
CA ASP A 123 -7.13 -6.26 17.24
C ASP A 123 -6.19 -5.05 17.10
N LYS A 124 -4.92 -5.31 16.82
CA LYS A 124 -3.85 -4.29 16.74
C LYS A 124 -3.07 -4.26 15.42
N VAL A 125 -3.36 -5.16 14.47
CA VAL A 125 -2.65 -5.21 13.18
C VAL A 125 -3.57 -4.89 12.02
N ILE A 126 -3.09 -4.09 11.08
CA ILE A 126 -3.74 -3.80 9.79
C ILE A 126 -2.76 -4.18 8.68
N LEU A 127 -3.25 -4.91 7.67
CA LEU A 127 -2.48 -5.28 6.49
C LEU A 127 -2.78 -4.34 5.33
N LEU A 128 -1.73 -3.93 4.63
CA LEU A 128 -1.84 -2.97 3.54
C LEU A 128 -1.23 -3.53 2.26
N THR A 129 -1.82 -3.15 1.12
CA THR A 129 -1.18 -3.31 -0.19
C THR A 129 -1.34 -2.04 -1.01
N THR A 130 -0.40 -1.79 -1.93
CA THR A 130 -0.52 -0.69 -2.89
C THR A 130 -1.12 -1.21 -4.19
N LEU A 131 -2.17 -0.55 -4.65
CA LEU A 131 -2.78 -0.75 -5.97
C LEU A 131 -2.77 0.61 -6.67
N GLU A 132 -1.71 0.90 -7.45
CA GLU A 132 -1.54 2.20 -8.10
C GLU A 132 -2.49 2.38 -9.30
N THR A 133 -2.88 1.25 -9.91
CA THR A 133 -3.66 1.17 -11.14
C THR A 133 -4.23 -0.24 -11.30
N ASN A 134 -5.16 -0.44 -12.21
CA ASN A 134 -5.58 -1.76 -12.72
C ASN A 134 -4.89 -2.13 -14.05
N ARG A 135 -4.18 -1.19 -14.69
CA ARG A 135 -3.48 -1.41 -15.94
C ARG A 135 -2.15 -2.13 -15.73
N SER A 136 -1.82 -3.06 -16.62
CA SER A 136 -0.57 -3.82 -16.57
C SER A 136 0.43 -3.40 -17.65
N LEU A 137 -0.04 -2.72 -18.69
CA LEU A 137 0.81 -2.22 -19.76
C LEU A 137 1.84 -1.23 -19.18
N GLU A 138 3.09 -1.35 -19.62
CA GLU A 138 4.21 -0.50 -19.19
C GLU A 138 4.50 -0.49 -17.68
N TYR A 139 3.75 -1.24 -16.85
CA TYR A 139 3.97 -1.27 -15.41
C TYR A 139 5.40 -1.71 -15.02
N ARG A 140 6.05 -2.52 -15.86
CA ARG A 140 7.43 -2.99 -15.64
C ARG A 140 8.48 -1.89 -15.72
N GLU A 141 8.21 -0.80 -16.41
CA GLU A 141 9.05 0.39 -16.44
C GLU A 141 8.98 1.17 -15.12
N ILE A 142 7.86 1.03 -14.40
CA ILE A 142 7.62 1.71 -13.13
C ILE A 142 8.09 0.88 -11.94
N SER A 143 7.84 -0.44 -11.95
CA SER A 143 8.11 -1.32 -10.81
C SER A 143 8.30 -2.78 -11.20
N LYS A 144 9.23 -3.46 -10.50
CA LYS A 144 9.42 -4.92 -10.57
C LYS A 144 8.46 -5.70 -9.65
N ALA A 145 7.58 -5.02 -8.91
CA ALA A 145 6.57 -5.66 -8.08
C ALA A 145 5.60 -6.51 -8.92
N PRO A 146 4.91 -7.50 -8.35
CA PRO A 146 3.83 -8.20 -9.05
C PRO A 146 2.84 -7.21 -9.68
N TYR A 147 2.29 -7.55 -10.84
CA TYR A 147 1.29 -6.70 -11.50
C TYR A 147 0.12 -6.37 -10.56
N PRO A 148 -0.48 -5.18 -10.68
CA PRO A 148 -1.57 -4.75 -9.79
C PRO A 148 -2.72 -5.75 -9.71
N VAL A 149 -3.13 -6.36 -10.82
CA VAL A 149 -4.17 -7.40 -10.85
C VAL A 149 -3.82 -8.63 -10.00
N ILE A 150 -2.55 -9.04 -9.99
CA ILE A 150 -2.08 -10.16 -9.16
C ILE A 150 -2.08 -9.76 -7.68
N ARG A 151 -1.69 -8.54 -7.36
CA ARG A 151 -1.75 -7.99 -5.99
C ARG A 151 -3.19 -7.92 -5.49
N PHE A 152 -4.09 -7.39 -6.32
CA PHE A 152 -5.51 -7.36 -6.00
C PHE A 152 -6.05 -8.75 -5.70
N LYS A 153 -5.87 -9.73 -6.62
CA LYS A 153 -6.35 -11.11 -6.43
C LYS A 153 -5.81 -11.74 -5.15
N ASN A 154 -4.50 -11.58 -4.88
CA ASN A 154 -3.89 -12.13 -3.67
C ASN A 154 -4.38 -11.43 -2.40
N PHE A 155 -4.64 -10.13 -2.44
CA PHE A 155 -5.13 -9.38 -1.28
C PHE A 155 -6.62 -9.61 -1.04
N TYR A 156 -7.40 -9.74 -2.12
CA TYR A 156 -8.80 -10.13 -2.06
C TYR A 156 -8.98 -11.50 -1.39
N ASN A 157 -8.20 -12.50 -1.82
CA ASN A 157 -8.28 -13.86 -1.31
C ASN A 157 -7.55 -14.06 0.04
N LEU A 158 -6.90 -13.05 0.58
CA LEU A 158 -6.27 -13.12 1.89
C LEU A 158 -7.36 -13.15 2.98
N ASP A 159 -7.44 -14.22 3.75
CA ASP A 159 -8.39 -14.39 4.85
C ASP A 159 -7.95 -13.60 6.09
N TYR A 160 -8.14 -12.27 6.02
CA TYR A 160 -7.80 -11.33 7.08
C TYR A 160 -8.80 -10.17 7.14
N PRO A 161 -9.32 -9.81 8.34
CA PRO A 161 -10.47 -8.92 8.45
C PRO A 161 -10.13 -7.41 8.36
N ARG A 162 -8.86 -7.02 8.55
CA ARG A 162 -8.47 -5.60 8.64
C ARG A 162 -7.47 -5.22 7.56
N LYS A 163 -7.99 -4.71 6.46
CA LYS A 163 -7.24 -4.38 5.25
C LYS A 163 -7.33 -2.89 4.93
N VAL A 164 -6.26 -2.35 4.34
CA VAL A 164 -6.22 -1.01 3.76
C VAL A 164 -5.59 -1.09 2.38
N VAL A 165 -6.15 -0.38 1.42
CA VAL A 165 -5.55 -0.21 0.10
C VAL A 165 -4.92 1.17 0.00
N THR A 166 -3.67 1.23 -0.47
CA THR A 166 -3.03 2.49 -0.82
C THR A 166 -3.01 2.66 -2.33
N ILE A 167 -3.58 3.76 -2.83
CA ILE A 167 -3.53 4.21 -4.21
C ILE A 167 -2.57 5.40 -4.24
N GLU A 168 -1.31 5.16 -3.90
CA GLU A 168 -0.27 6.21 -3.83
C GLU A 168 1.10 5.64 -4.21
N PRO A 169 1.75 6.19 -5.24
CA PRO A 169 1.19 7.19 -6.15
C PRO A 169 0.10 6.59 -7.03
N VAL A 170 -0.95 7.35 -7.31
CA VAL A 170 -1.95 6.95 -8.30
C VAL A 170 -1.34 6.99 -9.70
N LEU A 171 -1.54 5.94 -10.48
CA LEU A 171 -1.24 5.89 -11.92
C LEU A 171 -2.56 5.90 -12.68
N ASP A 172 -2.51 6.18 -13.99
CA ASP A 172 -3.72 6.15 -14.81
C ASP A 172 -4.38 4.76 -14.82
N PHE A 173 -5.70 4.74 -14.82
CA PHE A 173 -6.50 3.53 -14.59
C PHE A 173 -7.79 3.54 -15.41
N ASP A 174 -8.44 2.38 -15.52
CA ASP A 174 -9.77 2.23 -16.09
C ASP A 174 -10.79 2.29 -14.95
N ILE A 175 -11.61 3.35 -14.94
CA ILE A 175 -12.46 3.73 -13.80
C ILE A 175 -13.35 2.59 -13.32
N LEU A 176 -14.09 1.95 -14.24
CA LEU A 176 -15.07 0.93 -13.89
C LEU A 176 -14.42 -0.28 -13.24
N GLU A 177 -13.39 -0.83 -13.87
CA GLU A 177 -12.69 -2.00 -13.34
C GLU A 177 -11.95 -1.69 -12.04
N PHE A 178 -11.28 -0.52 -11.97
CA PHE A 178 -10.49 -0.18 -10.79
C PHE A 178 -11.37 0.09 -9.57
N SER A 179 -12.48 0.82 -9.74
CA SER A 179 -13.45 1.01 -8.67
C SER A 179 -14.07 -0.30 -8.21
N GLU A 180 -14.41 -1.20 -9.15
CA GLU A 180 -14.96 -2.52 -8.84
C GLU A 180 -14.01 -3.35 -7.96
N TRP A 181 -12.69 -3.31 -8.19
CA TRP A 181 -11.73 -4.01 -7.32
C TRP A 181 -11.82 -3.54 -5.88
N ILE A 182 -11.91 -2.24 -5.66
CA ILE A 182 -11.97 -1.66 -4.32
C ILE A 182 -13.32 -1.95 -3.66
N ILE A 183 -14.40 -1.79 -4.41
CA ILE A 183 -15.78 -2.07 -3.95
C ILE A 183 -15.90 -3.56 -3.54
N ARG A 184 -15.32 -4.48 -4.28
CA ARG A 184 -15.34 -5.91 -3.94
C ARG A 184 -14.62 -6.20 -2.62
N LEU A 185 -13.46 -5.57 -2.37
CA LEU A 185 -12.78 -5.67 -1.08
C LEU A 185 -13.65 -5.12 0.07
N TYR A 186 -14.35 -4.01 -0.17
CA TYR A 186 -15.23 -3.41 0.83
C TYR A 186 -16.46 -4.29 1.11
N LYS A 187 -17.09 -4.83 0.08
CA LYS A 187 -18.26 -5.74 0.22
C LYS A 187 -17.93 -7.06 0.93
N GLN A 188 -16.65 -7.46 0.98
CA GLN A 188 -16.20 -8.55 1.86
C GLN A 188 -16.20 -8.18 3.35
N GLY A 189 -16.39 -6.91 3.70
CA GLY A 189 -16.29 -6.43 5.09
C GLY A 189 -14.85 -6.41 5.64
N THR A 190 -13.84 -6.42 4.76
CA THR A 190 -12.43 -6.49 5.19
C THR A 190 -11.66 -5.20 4.96
N LEU A 191 -12.16 -4.28 4.14
CA LEU A 191 -11.51 -3.00 3.84
C LEU A 191 -11.92 -1.93 4.85
N GLU A 192 -10.95 -1.37 5.59
CA GLU A 192 -11.22 -0.30 6.56
C GLU A 192 -11.33 1.07 5.86
N TYR A 193 -10.39 1.38 4.97
CA TYR A 193 -10.38 2.61 4.18
C TYR A 193 -9.41 2.49 3.00
N VAL A 194 -9.46 3.47 2.13
CA VAL A 194 -8.50 3.66 1.02
C VAL A 194 -7.66 4.89 1.30
N TRP A 195 -6.35 4.78 1.03
CA TRP A 195 -5.44 5.92 1.02
C TRP A 195 -5.14 6.34 -0.41
N PHE A 196 -5.37 7.60 -0.75
CA PHE A 196 -5.22 8.12 -2.11
C PHE A 196 -4.18 9.25 -2.17
N GLY A 197 -3.38 9.31 -3.24
CA GLY A 197 -2.47 10.42 -3.47
C GLY A 197 -1.74 10.36 -4.81
N PHE A 198 -1.44 11.54 -5.35
CA PHE A 198 -0.61 11.70 -6.54
C PHE A 198 0.89 11.57 -6.21
N ASP A 199 1.73 11.50 -7.23
CA ASP A 199 3.19 11.48 -7.09
C ASP A 199 3.68 12.77 -6.41
N SER A 200 4.20 12.61 -5.20
CA SER A 200 4.74 13.72 -4.40
C SER A 200 6.20 14.06 -4.77
N LYS A 201 6.82 13.34 -5.70
CA LYS A 201 8.25 13.45 -6.04
C LYS A 201 8.51 13.84 -7.48
N ASN A 202 7.46 14.05 -8.27
CA ASN A 202 7.54 14.42 -9.69
C ASN A 202 8.42 13.45 -10.50
N CYS A 203 8.13 12.16 -10.36
CA CYS A 203 8.87 11.08 -11.05
C CYS A 203 8.46 10.91 -12.51
N GLY A 204 7.56 11.73 -13.04
CA GLY A 204 7.07 11.63 -14.42
C GLY A 204 6.18 10.41 -14.64
N LEU A 205 5.41 10.03 -13.63
CA LEU A 205 4.50 8.89 -13.72
C LEU A 205 3.29 9.19 -14.62
N PRO A 206 2.72 8.18 -15.29
CA PRO A 206 1.47 8.32 -16.03
C PRO A 206 0.30 8.46 -15.04
N GLU A 207 0.04 9.68 -14.59
CA GLU A 207 -1.02 9.97 -13.64
C GLU A 207 -2.37 10.17 -14.34
N PRO A 208 -3.51 9.90 -13.67
CA PRO A 208 -4.83 10.22 -14.21
C PRO A 208 -5.05 11.75 -14.22
N THR A 209 -6.04 12.21 -15.00
CA THR A 209 -6.51 13.59 -14.88
C THR A 209 -7.17 13.82 -13.51
N ILE A 210 -7.26 15.08 -13.11
CA ILE A 210 -7.91 15.48 -11.85
C ILE A 210 -9.37 15.01 -11.82
N GLU A 211 -10.10 15.20 -12.93
CA GLU A 211 -11.50 14.82 -13.08
C GLU A 211 -11.68 13.30 -12.93
N LYS A 212 -10.76 12.51 -13.52
CA LYS A 212 -10.78 11.06 -13.43
C LYS A 212 -10.50 10.57 -12.01
N ALA A 213 -9.54 11.19 -11.33
CA ALA A 213 -9.23 10.91 -9.94
C ALA A 213 -10.41 11.26 -9.03
N GLN A 214 -11.02 12.44 -9.24
CA GLN A 214 -12.22 12.87 -8.49
C GLN A 214 -13.40 11.92 -8.72
N THR A 215 -13.59 11.46 -9.96
CA THR A 215 -14.64 10.50 -10.29
C THR A 215 -14.47 9.19 -9.52
N LEU A 216 -13.25 8.65 -9.45
CA LEU A 216 -12.97 7.46 -8.65
C LEU A 216 -13.32 7.68 -7.17
N ILE A 217 -12.87 8.77 -6.59
CA ILE A 217 -13.13 9.11 -5.18
C ILE A 217 -14.64 9.21 -4.93
N ASN A 218 -15.37 9.88 -5.82
CA ASN A 218 -16.82 10.02 -5.72
C ASN A 218 -17.54 8.65 -5.79
N ILE A 219 -17.10 7.74 -6.67
CA ILE A 219 -17.65 6.39 -6.76
C ILE A 219 -17.42 5.65 -5.43
N LEU A 220 -16.17 5.62 -4.94
CA LEU A 220 -15.84 4.91 -3.71
C LEU A 220 -16.61 5.44 -2.51
N THR A 221 -16.72 6.76 -2.39
CA THR A 221 -17.45 7.39 -1.28
C THR A 221 -18.95 7.12 -1.31
N ARG A 222 -19.56 7.09 -2.49
CA ARG A 222 -20.99 6.71 -2.66
C ARG A 222 -21.27 5.28 -2.22
N GLU A 223 -20.32 4.38 -2.40
CA GLU A 223 -20.39 3.01 -1.90
C GLU A 223 -20.14 2.90 -0.37
N GLY A 224 -19.90 4.03 0.31
CA GLY A 224 -19.63 4.08 1.74
C GLY A 224 -18.18 3.83 2.14
N ILE A 225 -17.25 3.82 1.17
CA ILE A 225 -15.84 3.61 1.41
C ILE A 225 -15.20 4.91 1.87
N GLU A 226 -14.56 4.91 3.03
CA GLU A 226 -13.77 6.03 3.51
C GLU A 226 -12.52 6.19 2.64
N VAL A 227 -12.33 7.40 2.07
CA VAL A 227 -11.13 7.76 1.32
C VAL A 227 -10.36 8.81 2.09
N ARG A 228 -9.11 8.49 2.44
CA ARG A 228 -8.14 9.40 3.06
C ARG A 228 -7.05 9.71 2.05
N GLY A 229 -6.32 10.81 2.23
CA GLY A 229 -5.24 11.08 1.30
C GLY A 229 -4.38 12.28 1.63
N LYS A 230 -3.31 12.41 0.86
CA LYS A 230 -2.44 13.59 0.79
C LYS A 230 -1.92 13.78 -0.63
N THR A 231 -1.30 14.94 -0.90
CA THR A 231 -0.85 15.28 -2.26
C THR A 231 -2.00 15.19 -3.25
N LEU A 232 -3.16 15.71 -2.82
CA LEU A 232 -4.42 15.59 -3.55
C LEU A 232 -4.51 16.57 -4.73
N ARG A 233 -3.60 17.55 -4.79
CA ARG A 233 -3.67 18.65 -5.76
C ARG A 233 -5.04 19.34 -5.67
N GLU A 234 -5.81 19.37 -6.75
CA GLU A 234 -7.14 19.99 -6.83
C GLU A 234 -8.29 19.02 -6.49
N VAL A 235 -7.96 17.73 -6.24
CA VAL A 235 -8.97 16.73 -5.84
C VAL A 235 -9.44 17.00 -4.42
N THR A 236 -10.74 16.93 -4.19
CA THR A 236 -11.36 17.12 -2.89
C THR A 236 -11.81 15.78 -2.30
N LEU A 237 -11.53 15.58 -1.00
CA LEU A 237 -12.11 14.47 -0.26
C LEU A 237 -13.43 14.92 0.37
N PRO A 238 -14.45 14.06 0.42
CA PRO A 238 -15.67 14.38 1.15
C PRO A 238 -15.35 14.55 2.63
N LEU A 239 -16.02 15.52 3.26
CA LEU A 239 -15.93 15.73 4.70
C LEU A 239 -16.37 14.45 5.41
N SER A 240 -15.62 13.99 6.39
CA SER A 240 -15.98 12.90 7.27
C SER A 240 -17.20 13.32 8.11
N GLY A 241 -18.42 13.04 7.61
CA GLY A 241 -19.69 13.41 8.27
C GLY A 241 -20.79 13.61 7.23
N GLY A 242 -21.48 12.55 6.88
CA GLY A 242 -22.83 12.43 6.37
C GLY A 242 -23.45 13.57 5.56
N GLY A 243 -23.06 13.74 4.32
CA GLY A 243 -23.81 14.48 3.33
C GLY A 243 -24.04 13.59 2.11
N THR A 244 -25.29 13.31 1.76
CA THR A 244 -25.65 12.57 0.54
C THR A 244 -25.21 13.34 -0.70
N PRO A 245 -24.34 12.80 -1.57
CA PRO A 245 -23.98 13.46 -2.81
C PRO A 245 -25.15 13.44 -3.81
N THR A 246 -25.33 14.54 -4.52
CA THR A 246 -26.30 14.67 -5.60
C THR A 246 -26.01 13.66 -6.73
N PRO A 247 -27.01 12.96 -7.29
CA PRO A 247 -26.76 11.98 -8.34
C PRO A 247 -26.32 12.65 -9.64
N ILE A 248 -25.16 12.24 -10.14
CA ILE A 248 -24.74 12.49 -11.54
C ILE A 248 -25.27 11.32 -12.37
N LEU A 249 -26.11 11.60 -13.36
CA LEU A 249 -26.66 10.59 -14.26
C LEU A 249 -25.56 10.00 -15.16
N TYR A 250 -25.43 8.68 -15.13
CA TYR A 250 -24.43 7.88 -15.88
C TYR A 250 -24.85 7.62 -17.35
N GLU A 251 -25.59 8.53 -18.01
CA GLU A 251 -26.16 8.22 -19.35
C GLU A 251 -25.14 8.20 -20.50
N ASN A 252 -23.87 8.60 -20.30
CA ASN A 252 -22.91 8.76 -21.40
C ASN A 252 -21.60 7.96 -21.32
N VAL A 253 -21.52 6.87 -20.53
CA VAL A 253 -20.24 6.10 -20.40
C VAL A 253 -20.33 4.67 -20.98
N LEU A 254 -21.44 4.29 -21.62
CA LEU A 254 -21.66 2.91 -22.04
C LEU A 254 -21.25 2.59 -23.50
N ASP A 255 -20.65 3.50 -24.25
CA ASP A 255 -20.15 3.24 -25.61
C ASP A 255 -18.62 3.13 -25.64
N SER A 256 -18.09 1.98 -25.22
CA SER A 256 -16.75 1.52 -25.56
C SER A 256 -16.76 0.02 -25.82
N PRO A 257 -16.12 -0.49 -26.91
CA PRO A 257 -16.23 -1.88 -27.33
C PRO A 257 -15.57 -2.84 -26.32
N LYS A 258 -16.26 -3.94 -26.07
CA LYS A 258 -15.78 -5.06 -25.25
C LYS A 258 -14.52 -5.66 -25.88
N THR A 259 -13.38 -5.55 -25.21
CA THR A 259 -12.17 -6.30 -25.55
C THR A 259 -12.31 -7.75 -25.08
N GLU A 260 -12.01 -8.69 -25.99
CA GLU A 260 -12.06 -10.14 -25.76
C GLU A 260 -11.09 -10.58 -24.64
N PRO A 261 -11.37 -11.70 -23.94
CA PRO A 261 -10.52 -12.20 -22.87
C PRO A 261 -9.24 -12.81 -23.46
N ILE A 262 -8.10 -12.32 -23.01
CA ILE A 262 -6.77 -12.89 -23.33
C ILE A 262 -6.67 -14.26 -22.64
N LEU A 263 -6.60 -15.32 -23.45
CA LEU A 263 -6.33 -16.70 -23.03
C LEU A 263 -4.88 -16.81 -22.49
N TYR A 264 -4.77 -17.37 -21.31
CA TYR A 264 -3.51 -17.59 -20.60
C TYR A 264 -2.77 -18.78 -21.23
N ASP A 265 -1.57 -18.56 -21.73
CA ASP A 265 -0.64 -19.61 -22.13
C ASP A 265 0.08 -20.18 -20.89
N SER A 266 -0.05 -21.48 -20.70
CA SER A 266 0.45 -22.22 -19.53
C SER A 266 1.91 -22.69 -19.65
N SER A 267 2.70 -22.16 -20.58
CA SER A 267 4.08 -22.56 -20.82
C SER A 267 5.10 -21.56 -20.26
N MET A 268 5.38 -21.62 -18.97
CA MET A 268 6.60 -21.03 -18.40
C MET A 268 7.45 -22.13 -17.75
N PRO A 269 8.78 -22.19 -18.01
CA PRO A 269 9.65 -23.19 -17.47
C PRO A 269 9.90 -22.98 -15.96
N LYS A 270 9.86 -24.09 -15.22
CA LYS A 270 10.29 -24.17 -13.82
C LYS A 270 11.81 -23.96 -13.75
N ARG A 271 12.26 -22.91 -13.09
CA ARG A 271 13.58 -22.79 -12.45
C ARG A 271 13.47 -22.00 -11.15
#